data_18b2928b3dc6dc90eb87cdeef0ec31a1
#
_entry.id   18b2928b3dc6dc90eb87cdeef0ec31a1
#
_cell.length_a   1.000
_cell.length_b   1.000
_cell.length_c   1.000
_cell.angle_alpha   90.00
_cell.angle_beta   90.00
_cell.angle_gamma   90.00
#
_symmetry.space_group_name_H-M   'P 1'
#
loop_
_entity.id
_entity.type
_entity.pdbx_description
1 polymer ?
#
loop_
_entity_poly.entity_id
_entity_poly.type
_entity_poly.pdbx_seq_one_letter_code
_entity_poly.pdbx_strand_id
1 'polypeptide(L)'
;MSESGGTFDLVVLGGGSGGYAAALRAAELDMSVVLIEKDKLGGTCLHRGCIPTKALLHSAEVADSAKESETFGVKASFEGIDIEAVHKYKDKVVNGLFKGLTGLVKARKITLVEGEGRLTGKDEVTVDGTVYKGRNILLATGSKPKTLGLDIDGEKVMTSDQALDLDRVPESVVVLGGGVIGVEFASVWRSYGADVTIVEALPHLVPAEEESSSKLLERAFRKRKIKYELGTPFESVKTTDSGVTVTLQGGKTLEAEVLLVAIGRGPVSEGLGYEEQGLTLDRGFVQVDENLHTGVGDIYAVGDLIPTLQLAHVGFAEGIFVAEHIAGQNPPAIDYDGVPRVTYCEPEVASVGLTSKVAKERGHDVVEMNYNLAGNGKSQILQTQGAVKVIAEKDGRVLGVHMVGSRVGELIAEGQLIYNWEALPSEVAQLIHPHPSQSEALGEAHLALAGKPLHVHD
;
A
#
# COMPACT_ATOMS: atom_id res chain seq x y z
N MET A 1 25.60 -17.51 -30.51
CA MET A 1 25.49 -18.51 -29.44
C MET A 1 25.27 -17.73 -28.16
N SER A 2 24.19 -18.00 -27.42
CA SER A 2 23.94 -17.37 -26.13
C SER A 2 24.99 -17.82 -25.11
N GLU A 3 25.51 -16.91 -24.32
CA GLU A 3 26.41 -17.24 -23.22
C GLU A 3 25.62 -17.90 -22.07
N SER A 4 26.22 -18.84 -21.34
CA SER A 4 25.59 -19.47 -20.20
C SER A 4 25.90 -18.69 -18.93
N GLY A 5 24.87 -18.19 -18.26
CA GLY A 5 24.97 -17.54 -16.95
C GLY A 5 24.97 -18.50 -15.75
N GLY A 6 24.77 -19.81 -16.02
CA GLY A 6 24.73 -20.86 -15.01
C GLY A 6 23.37 -21.49 -14.77
N THR A 7 23.33 -22.48 -13.86
CA THR A 7 22.08 -23.16 -13.43
C THR A 7 21.91 -22.99 -11.93
N PHE A 8 20.67 -22.67 -11.51
CA PHE A 8 20.32 -22.35 -10.13
C PHE A 8 19.10 -23.18 -9.68
N ASP A 9 18.90 -23.31 -8.39
CA ASP A 9 17.68 -23.92 -7.86
C ASP A 9 16.49 -22.97 -8.04
N LEU A 10 16.72 -21.61 -7.95
CA LEU A 10 15.73 -20.58 -8.16
C LEU A 10 16.29 -19.41 -8.97
N VAL A 11 15.60 -19.10 -10.08
CA VAL A 11 15.80 -17.86 -10.85
C VAL A 11 14.66 -16.90 -10.52
N VAL A 12 14.97 -15.73 -9.97
CA VAL A 12 14.00 -14.68 -9.62
C VAL A 12 14.11 -13.54 -10.60
N LEU A 13 13.02 -13.24 -11.29
CA LEU A 13 12.90 -12.12 -12.22
C LEU A 13 12.13 -10.96 -11.58
N GLY A 14 12.86 -9.93 -11.18
CA GLY A 14 12.40 -8.76 -10.45
C GLY A 14 12.82 -8.75 -8.97
N GLY A 15 13.51 -7.70 -8.56
CA GLY A 15 14.08 -7.51 -7.21
C GLY A 15 13.22 -6.65 -6.28
N GLY A 16 11.91 -6.54 -6.56
CA GLY A 16 10.94 -5.91 -5.66
C GLY A 16 10.64 -6.74 -4.42
N SER A 17 9.64 -6.30 -3.60
CA SER A 17 9.30 -6.94 -2.30
C SER A 17 9.13 -8.44 -2.39
N GLY A 18 8.35 -8.96 -3.32
CA GLY A 18 8.17 -10.41 -3.49
C GLY A 18 9.45 -11.13 -3.92
N GLY A 19 10.16 -10.56 -4.89
CA GLY A 19 11.36 -11.18 -5.45
C GLY A 19 12.52 -11.27 -4.47
N TYR A 20 12.86 -10.17 -3.78
CA TYR A 20 13.98 -10.24 -2.84
C TYR A 20 13.63 -11.03 -1.57
N ALA A 21 12.37 -11.02 -1.12
CA ALA A 21 11.94 -11.83 0.00
C ALA A 21 12.08 -13.34 -0.32
N ALA A 22 11.63 -13.76 -1.50
CA ALA A 22 11.82 -15.11 -1.98
C ALA A 22 13.30 -15.49 -2.09
N ALA A 23 14.12 -14.61 -2.68
CA ALA A 23 15.56 -14.85 -2.86
C ALA A 23 16.27 -15.01 -1.52
N LEU A 24 15.98 -14.16 -0.53
CA LEU A 24 16.54 -14.24 0.81
C LEU A 24 16.11 -15.53 1.52
N ARG A 25 14.81 -15.87 1.43
CA ARG A 25 14.29 -17.08 2.08
C ARG A 25 14.82 -18.35 1.42
N ALA A 26 14.86 -18.41 0.10
CA ALA A 26 15.42 -19.55 -0.64
C ALA A 26 16.89 -19.78 -0.30
N ALA A 27 17.69 -18.70 -0.21
CA ALA A 27 19.09 -18.80 0.21
C ALA A 27 19.25 -19.28 1.67
N GLU A 28 18.31 -18.97 2.57
CA GLU A 28 18.25 -19.54 3.93
C GLU A 28 17.96 -21.04 3.95
N LEU A 29 17.28 -21.52 2.93
CA LEU A 29 16.94 -22.93 2.73
C LEU A 29 17.98 -23.66 1.88
N ASP A 30 19.20 -23.12 1.82
CA ASP A 30 20.36 -23.68 1.12
C ASP A 30 20.20 -23.83 -0.41
N MET A 31 19.25 -23.10 -1.01
CA MET A 31 19.08 -23.06 -2.48
C MET A 31 20.09 -22.09 -3.11
N SER A 32 20.60 -22.47 -4.27
CA SER A 32 21.35 -21.56 -5.15
C SER A 32 20.36 -20.60 -5.86
N VAL A 33 20.60 -19.28 -5.73
CA VAL A 33 19.65 -18.26 -6.21
C VAL A 33 20.35 -17.25 -7.11
N VAL A 34 19.74 -16.95 -8.25
CA VAL A 34 20.03 -15.74 -9.03
C VAL A 34 18.84 -14.81 -8.99
N LEU A 35 19.09 -13.54 -8.69
CA LEU A 35 18.11 -12.46 -8.65
C LEU A 35 18.41 -11.46 -9.76
N ILE A 36 17.49 -11.28 -10.68
CA ILE A 36 17.63 -10.42 -11.87
C ILE A 36 16.80 -9.16 -11.63
N GLU A 37 17.43 -7.98 -11.67
CA GLU A 37 16.75 -6.70 -11.48
C GLU A 37 17.24 -5.68 -12.51
N LYS A 38 16.31 -4.99 -13.17
CA LYS A 38 16.63 -4.06 -14.26
C LYS A 38 16.95 -2.63 -13.79
N ASP A 39 16.60 -2.28 -12.56
CA ASP A 39 16.79 -0.93 -12.02
C ASP A 39 17.50 -1.03 -10.65
N LYS A 40 16.75 -1.00 -9.57
CA LYS A 40 17.32 -1.03 -8.22
C LYS A 40 16.64 -2.09 -7.37
N LEU A 41 17.46 -2.87 -6.66
CA LEU A 41 17.00 -3.83 -5.67
C LEU A 41 16.12 -3.14 -4.61
N GLY A 42 14.95 -3.75 -4.30
CA GLY A 42 13.92 -3.18 -3.43
C GLY A 42 12.68 -2.69 -4.19
N GLY A 43 12.81 -2.46 -5.51
CA GLY A 43 11.70 -2.18 -6.42
C GLY A 43 10.89 -0.93 -6.05
N THR A 44 9.62 -0.93 -6.45
CA THR A 44 8.71 0.21 -6.29
C THR A 44 8.58 0.64 -4.83
N CYS A 45 8.34 -0.27 -3.90
CA CYS A 45 8.09 0.08 -2.50
C CYS A 45 9.24 0.89 -1.89
N LEU A 46 10.49 0.45 -2.10
CA LEU A 46 11.66 1.10 -1.53
C LEU A 46 12.02 2.41 -2.22
N HIS A 47 11.87 2.51 -3.54
CA HIS A 47 12.41 3.64 -4.30
C HIS A 47 11.36 4.63 -4.82
N ARG A 48 10.12 4.18 -5.10
CA ARG A 48 9.07 4.98 -5.79
C ARG A 48 7.67 4.79 -5.18
N GLY A 49 7.57 4.27 -3.95
CA GLY A 49 6.30 3.96 -3.30
C GLY A 49 6.31 4.18 -1.81
N CYS A 50 6.21 3.09 -1.05
CA CYS A 50 5.96 3.10 0.39
C CYS A 50 6.95 3.98 1.16
N ILE A 51 8.25 3.70 1.03
CA ILE A 51 9.26 4.35 1.87
C ILE A 51 9.38 5.85 1.60
N PRO A 52 9.59 6.31 0.34
CA PRO A 52 9.67 7.74 0.09
C PRO A 52 8.38 8.47 0.41
N THR A 53 7.20 7.90 0.11
CA THR A 53 5.92 8.53 0.43
C THR A 53 5.73 8.69 1.94
N LYS A 54 6.05 7.66 2.74
CA LYS A 54 5.92 7.73 4.20
C LYS A 54 6.94 8.69 4.82
N ALA A 55 8.12 8.87 4.20
CA ALA A 55 9.04 9.93 4.59
C ALA A 55 8.46 11.33 4.34
N LEU A 56 7.79 11.55 3.20
CA LEU A 56 7.08 12.81 2.94
C LEU A 56 5.91 13.04 3.91
N LEU A 57 5.12 12.00 4.20
CA LEU A 57 4.02 12.06 5.17
C LEU A 57 4.51 12.41 6.57
N HIS A 58 5.63 11.83 7.01
CA HIS A 58 6.23 12.20 8.29
C HIS A 58 6.73 13.64 8.33
N SER A 59 7.35 14.12 7.24
CA SER A 59 7.69 15.55 7.12
C SER A 59 6.45 16.45 7.18
N ALA A 60 5.34 16.01 6.59
CA ALA A 60 4.05 16.71 6.65
C ALA A 60 3.47 16.73 8.08
N GLU A 61 3.58 15.62 8.82
CA GLU A 61 3.21 15.54 10.25
C GLU A 61 3.99 16.54 11.09
N VAL A 62 5.31 16.65 10.87
CA VAL A 62 6.16 17.64 11.55
C VAL A 62 5.73 19.07 11.24
N ALA A 63 5.41 19.36 9.98
CA ALA A 63 4.91 20.67 9.56
C ALA A 63 3.57 21.02 10.23
N ASP A 64 2.63 20.08 10.27
CA ASP A 64 1.33 20.28 10.93
C ASP A 64 1.50 20.43 12.45
N SER A 65 2.38 19.66 13.09
CA SER A 65 2.72 19.79 14.51
C SER A 65 3.28 21.18 14.86
N ALA A 66 4.11 21.74 13.98
CA ALA A 66 4.64 23.10 14.17
C ALA A 66 3.54 24.18 14.06
N LYS A 67 2.62 24.03 13.09
CA LYS A 67 1.50 24.96 12.87
C LYS A 67 0.47 24.91 14.02
N GLU A 68 0.24 23.74 14.59
CA GLU A 68 -0.78 23.48 15.60
C GLU A 68 -0.24 23.54 17.03
N SER A 69 1.04 23.86 17.21
CA SER A 69 1.75 23.84 18.50
C SER A 69 1.10 24.69 19.61
N GLU A 70 0.45 25.82 19.26
CA GLU A 70 -0.25 26.69 20.20
C GLU A 70 -1.42 25.98 20.89
N THR A 71 -2.08 25.01 20.24
CA THR A 71 -3.14 24.18 20.83
C THR A 71 -2.65 23.45 22.09
N PHE A 72 -1.36 23.13 22.12
CA PHE A 72 -0.70 22.45 23.25
C PHE A 72 0.08 23.41 24.17
N GLY A 73 -0.09 24.71 23.99
CA GLY A 73 0.60 25.74 24.77
C GLY A 73 2.07 25.93 24.41
N VAL A 74 2.53 25.36 23.30
CA VAL A 74 3.92 25.47 22.82
C VAL A 74 4.00 26.59 21.79
N LYS A 75 4.90 27.55 22.02
CA LYS A 75 5.16 28.64 21.08
C LYS A 75 6.21 28.19 20.07
N ALA A 76 5.80 27.95 18.82
CA ALA A 76 6.68 27.68 17.69
C ALA A 76 6.24 28.54 16.48
N SER A 77 7.15 28.82 15.57
CA SER A 77 6.85 29.44 14.28
C SER A 77 7.05 28.43 13.16
N PHE A 78 6.08 28.37 12.24
CA PHE A 78 6.23 27.64 11.00
C PHE A 78 6.64 28.63 9.90
N GLU A 79 7.86 28.52 9.42
CA GLU A 79 8.43 29.46 8.42
C GLU A 79 8.28 28.98 6.98
N GLY A 80 7.88 27.73 6.78
CA GLY A 80 7.67 27.13 5.46
C GLY A 80 8.28 25.75 5.33
N ILE A 81 8.29 25.24 4.09
CA ILE A 81 8.87 23.94 3.71
C ILE A 81 10.13 24.19 2.90
N ASP A 82 11.26 23.71 3.37
CA ASP A 82 12.49 23.58 2.60
C ASP A 82 12.44 22.23 1.85
N ILE A 83 11.98 22.27 0.60
CA ILE A 83 11.75 21.05 -0.19
C ILE A 83 13.05 20.30 -0.48
N GLU A 84 14.17 20.99 -0.65
CA GLU A 84 15.49 20.37 -0.85
C GLU A 84 15.89 19.57 0.40
N ALA A 85 15.71 20.14 1.59
CA ALA A 85 15.96 19.45 2.84
C ALA A 85 15.02 18.25 3.06
N VAL A 86 13.75 18.36 2.66
CA VAL A 86 12.79 17.26 2.69
C VAL A 86 13.24 16.10 1.78
N HIS A 87 13.66 16.41 0.55
CA HIS A 87 14.19 15.39 -0.37
C HIS A 87 15.47 14.75 0.19
N LYS A 88 16.38 15.53 0.72
CA LYS A 88 17.60 15.01 1.36
C LYS A 88 17.29 14.06 2.52
N TYR A 89 16.28 14.38 3.33
CA TYR A 89 15.79 13.48 4.39
C TYR A 89 15.23 12.19 3.79
N LYS A 90 14.28 12.27 2.85
CA LYS A 90 13.68 11.14 2.14
C LYS A 90 14.76 10.23 1.53
N ASP A 91 15.71 10.79 0.80
CA ASP A 91 16.76 10.05 0.12
C ASP A 91 17.74 9.39 1.09
N LYS A 92 18.01 10.02 2.24
CA LYS A 92 18.81 9.40 3.31
C LYS A 92 18.14 8.13 3.83
N VAL A 93 16.82 8.13 4.02
CA VAL A 93 16.05 6.96 4.49
C VAL A 93 16.11 5.85 3.44
N VAL A 94 15.74 6.18 2.18
CA VAL A 94 15.75 5.23 1.05
C VAL A 94 17.14 4.61 0.86
N ASN A 95 18.18 5.43 0.79
CA ASN A 95 19.55 4.97 0.59
C ASN A 95 20.06 4.12 1.75
N GLY A 96 19.65 4.42 2.99
CA GLY A 96 19.99 3.60 4.16
C GLY A 96 19.43 2.18 4.04
N LEU A 97 18.14 2.06 3.72
CA LEU A 97 17.47 0.78 3.53
C LEU A 97 18.01 0.01 2.31
N PHE A 98 18.25 0.69 1.19
CA PHE A 98 18.83 0.10 -0.01
C PHE A 98 20.22 -0.53 0.25
N LYS A 99 21.10 0.20 0.96
CA LYS A 99 22.42 -0.32 1.35
C LYS A 99 22.29 -1.54 2.25
N GLY A 100 21.35 -1.52 3.21
CA GLY A 100 21.07 -2.66 4.09
C GLY A 100 20.63 -3.90 3.30
N LEU A 101 19.66 -3.75 2.40
CA LEU A 101 19.15 -4.83 1.57
C LEU A 101 20.24 -5.41 0.64
N THR A 102 21.00 -4.54 -0.03
CA THR A 102 22.12 -4.97 -0.88
C THR A 102 23.17 -5.74 -0.07
N GLY A 103 23.45 -5.30 1.16
CA GLY A 103 24.33 -6.01 2.09
C GLY A 103 23.80 -7.41 2.44
N LEU A 104 22.50 -7.56 2.68
CA LEU A 104 21.87 -8.86 2.96
C LEU A 104 21.96 -9.81 1.77
N VAL A 105 21.62 -9.35 0.56
CA VAL A 105 21.72 -10.16 -0.68
C VAL A 105 23.15 -10.68 -0.86
N LYS A 106 24.14 -9.81 -0.67
CA LYS A 106 25.55 -10.19 -0.74
C LYS A 106 25.96 -11.20 0.36
N ALA A 107 25.54 -10.97 1.60
CA ALA A 107 25.86 -11.85 2.73
C ALA A 107 25.27 -13.25 2.56
N ARG A 108 24.10 -13.37 1.92
CA ARG A 108 23.42 -14.64 1.58
C ARG A 108 23.99 -15.29 0.31
N LYS A 109 25.02 -14.71 -0.32
CA LYS A 109 25.64 -15.21 -1.56
C LYS A 109 24.67 -15.38 -2.73
N ILE A 110 23.60 -14.59 -2.77
CA ILE A 110 22.68 -14.53 -3.89
C ILE A 110 23.41 -13.87 -5.07
N THR A 111 23.34 -14.50 -6.24
CA THR A 111 23.89 -13.92 -7.48
C THR A 111 22.94 -12.80 -7.94
N LEU A 112 23.37 -11.54 -7.82
CA LEU A 112 22.61 -10.40 -8.33
C LEU A 112 23.05 -10.08 -9.75
N VAL A 113 22.07 -10.03 -10.68
CA VAL A 113 22.26 -9.68 -12.09
C VAL A 113 21.49 -8.40 -12.38
N GLU A 114 22.21 -7.35 -12.77
CA GLU A 114 21.60 -6.09 -13.20
C GLU A 114 21.30 -6.17 -14.71
N GLY A 115 20.05 -5.99 -15.09
CA GLY A 115 19.61 -6.00 -16.47
C GLY A 115 18.14 -6.38 -16.65
N GLU A 116 17.60 -6.10 -17.83
CA GLU A 116 16.23 -6.46 -18.18
C GLU A 116 16.13 -7.93 -18.58
N GLY A 117 15.57 -8.74 -17.70
CA GLY A 117 15.35 -10.17 -17.94
C GLY A 117 14.07 -10.44 -18.71
N ARG A 118 14.10 -11.46 -19.56
CA ARG A 118 12.95 -11.98 -20.32
C ARG A 118 12.85 -13.49 -20.16
N LEU A 119 11.66 -13.99 -19.90
CA LEU A 119 11.37 -15.43 -19.89
C LEU A 119 11.49 -15.96 -21.32
N THR A 120 12.47 -16.84 -21.59
CA THR A 120 12.78 -17.36 -22.93
C THR A 120 12.58 -18.87 -23.06
N GLY A 121 12.32 -19.54 -21.95
CA GLY A 121 11.98 -20.95 -21.85
C GLY A 121 11.25 -21.24 -20.55
N LYS A 122 10.76 -22.47 -20.39
CA LYS A 122 10.06 -22.89 -19.16
C LYS A 122 11.00 -22.98 -17.95
N ASP A 123 12.30 -23.00 -18.18
CA ASP A 123 13.38 -23.06 -17.21
C ASP A 123 14.45 -22.00 -17.45
N GLU A 124 14.18 -21.00 -18.33
CA GLU A 124 15.19 -20.05 -18.78
C GLU A 124 14.75 -18.60 -18.73
N VAL A 125 15.60 -17.75 -18.17
CA VAL A 125 15.51 -16.28 -18.25
C VAL A 125 16.76 -15.76 -18.94
N THR A 126 16.60 -14.91 -19.95
CA THR A 126 17.72 -14.30 -20.68
C THR A 126 17.85 -12.82 -20.31
N VAL A 127 19.08 -12.38 -20.05
CA VAL A 127 19.47 -10.99 -19.82
C VAL A 127 20.63 -10.66 -20.75
N ASP A 128 20.48 -9.69 -21.63
CA ASP A 128 21.54 -9.22 -22.56
C ASP A 128 22.23 -10.35 -23.33
N GLY A 129 21.46 -11.38 -23.73
CA GLY A 129 21.95 -12.55 -24.47
C GLY A 129 22.53 -13.66 -23.59
N THR A 130 22.69 -13.45 -22.28
CA THR A 130 23.12 -14.47 -21.32
C THR A 130 21.93 -15.22 -20.77
N VAL A 131 21.95 -16.56 -20.81
CA VAL A 131 20.87 -17.43 -20.34
C VAL A 131 21.15 -17.93 -18.92
N TYR A 132 20.19 -17.68 -18.02
CA TYR A 132 20.16 -18.20 -16.66
C TYR A 132 19.11 -19.30 -16.57
N LYS A 133 19.51 -20.50 -16.15
CA LYS A 133 18.62 -21.65 -16.01
C LYS A 133 18.23 -21.85 -14.55
N GLY A 134 16.96 -22.14 -14.32
CA GLY A 134 16.41 -22.45 -13.00
C GLY A 134 15.70 -23.79 -12.97
N ARG A 135 15.86 -24.54 -11.88
CA ARG A 135 14.92 -25.63 -11.60
C ARG A 135 13.51 -25.06 -11.37
N ASN A 136 13.46 -23.89 -10.75
CA ASN A 136 12.25 -23.11 -10.55
C ASN A 136 12.47 -21.67 -11.02
N ILE A 137 11.42 -21.03 -11.55
CA ILE A 137 11.43 -19.61 -11.92
C ILE A 137 10.37 -18.89 -11.10
N LEU A 138 10.74 -17.74 -10.51
CA LEU A 138 9.81 -16.84 -9.86
C LEU A 138 9.71 -15.52 -10.62
N LEU A 139 8.51 -15.19 -11.08
CA LEU A 139 8.19 -13.94 -11.73
C LEU A 139 7.70 -12.93 -10.67
N ALA A 140 8.43 -11.82 -10.51
CA ALA A 140 8.17 -10.78 -9.51
C ALA A 140 8.36 -9.37 -10.10
N THR A 141 7.97 -9.17 -11.34
CA THR A 141 8.18 -7.92 -12.12
C THR A 141 7.30 -6.75 -11.67
N GLY A 142 6.34 -7.00 -10.79
CA GLY A 142 5.59 -5.97 -10.09
C GLY A 142 4.61 -5.20 -10.98
N SER A 143 4.47 -3.90 -10.70
CA SER A 143 3.48 -3.02 -11.31
C SER A 143 4.04 -1.66 -11.71
N LYS A 144 3.30 -0.95 -12.58
CA LYS A 144 3.55 0.44 -12.98
C LYS A 144 2.29 1.30 -12.80
N PRO A 145 2.40 2.63 -12.61
CA PRO A 145 1.24 3.51 -12.56
C PRO A 145 0.38 3.41 -13.82
N LYS A 146 -0.95 3.44 -13.67
CA LYS A 146 -1.90 3.59 -14.77
C LYS A 146 -2.05 5.06 -15.12
N THR A 147 -2.05 5.39 -16.41
CA THR A 147 -2.05 6.78 -16.89
C THR A 147 -3.31 7.17 -17.68
N LEU A 148 -4.26 6.25 -17.93
CA LEU A 148 -5.40 6.45 -18.85
C LEU A 148 -4.99 6.89 -20.27
N GLY A 149 -3.77 6.61 -20.69
CA GLY A 149 -3.23 7.09 -21.97
C GLY A 149 -2.88 8.58 -22.00
N LEU A 150 -2.86 9.24 -20.84
CA LEU A 150 -2.42 10.63 -20.71
C LEU A 150 -0.92 10.74 -20.95
N ASP A 151 -0.53 11.84 -21.57
CA ASP A 151 0.86 12.24 -21.68
C ASP A 151 1.37 12.72 -20.32
N ILE A 152 2.36 12.01 -19.79
CA ILE A 152 2.99 12.32 -18.50
C ILE A 152 4.26 13.11 -18.79
N ASP A 153 4.17 14.44 -18.67
CA ASP A 153 5.30 15.33 -18.92
C ASP A 153 6.26 15.42 -17.70
N GLY A 154 5.79 14.96 -16.52
CA GLY A 154 6.57 14.99 -15.28
C GLY A 154 6.65 16.37 -14.59
N GLU A 155 6.06 17.40 -15.18
CA GLU A 155 6.07 18.77 -14.68
C GLU A 155 4.67 19.25 -14.28
N LYS A 156 3.70 19.14 -15.19
CA LYS A 156 2.30 19.57 -15.01
C LYS A 156 1.36 18.37 -14.87
N VAL A 157 1.63 17.31 -15.62
CA VAL A 157 0.90 16.03 -15.53
C VAL A 157 1.89 14.95 -15.12
N MET A 158 1.68 14.38 -13.95
CA MET A 158 2.62 13.44 -13.35
C MET A 158 1.93 12.24 -12.70
N THR A 159 2.67 11.17 -12.53
CA THR A 159 2.30 10.05 -11.67
C THR A 159 2.96 10.19 -10.29
N SER A 160 2.71 9.23 -9.39
CA SER A 160 3.38 9.18 -8.10
C SER A 160 4.92 9.16 -8.21
N ASP A 161 5.46 8.59 -9.29
CA ASP A 161 6.91 8.47 -9.47
C ASP A 161 7.58 9.84 -9.58
N GLN A 162 7.01 10.77 -10.36
CA GLN A 162 7.53 12.14 -10.48
C GLN A 162 7.13 13.02 -9.29
N ALA A 163 5.94 12.79 -8.73
CA ALA A 163 5.45 13.55 -7.58
C ALA A 163 6.35 13.41 -6.33
N LEU A 164 7.03 12.27 -6.17
CA LEU A 164 7.99 12.03 -5.08
C LEU A 164 9.25 12.92 -5.16
N ASP A 165 9.56 13.42 -6.34
CA ASP A 165 10.78 14.20 -6.61
C ASP A 165 10.48 15.63 -7.11
N LEU A 166 9.22 16.08 -6.97
CA LEU A 166 8.83 17.44 -7.35
C LEU A 166 9.60 18.46 -6.51
N ASP A 167 10.38 19.31 -7.18
CA ASP A 167 11.37 20.22 -6.58
C ASP A 167 10.78 21.48 -5.90
N ARG A 168 9.45 21.56 -5.84
CA ARG A 168 8.70 22.66 -5.24
C ARG A 168 7.43 22.17 -4.57
N VAL A 169 6.86 22.99 -3.71
CA VAL A 169 5.48 22.83 -3.26
C VAL A 169 4.57 23.52 -4.26
N PRO A 170 3.69 22.81 -4.98
CA PRO A 170 2.80 23.44 -5.94
C PRO A 170 1.75 24.32 -5.23
N GLU A 171 1.34 25.42 -5.84
CA GLU A 171 0.27 26.27 -5.28
C GLU A 171 -1.07 25.54 -5.25
N SER A 172 -1.35 24.78 -6.31
CA SER A 172 -2.61 24.01 -6.42
C SER A 172 -2.42 22.69 -7.16
N VAL A 173 -3.18 21.68 -6.74
CA VAL A 173 -3.12 20.34 -7.30
C VAL A 173 -4.52 19.77 -7.51
N VAL A 174 -4.75 19.18 -8.68
CA VAL A 174 -5.82 18.21 -8.89
C VAL A 174 -5.22 16.81 -8.77
N VAL A 175 -5.79 15.98 -7.89
CA VAL A 175 -5.43 14.57 -7.72
C VAL A 175 -6.51 13.72 -8.38
N LEU A 176 -6.17 13.04 -9.45
CA LEU A 176 -7.06 12.10 -10.14
C LEU A 176 -6.91 10.72 -9.52
N GLY A 177 -7.93 10.30 -8.78
CA GLY A 177 -8.00 9.07 -8.00
C GLY A 177 -8.01 9.33 -6.49
N GLY A 178 -9.07 8.90 -5.82
CA GLY A 178 -9.27 8.99 -4.37
C GLY A 178 -8.88 7.72 -3.61
N GLY A 179 -8.08 6.84 -4.22
CA GLY A 179 -7.48 5.66 -3.59
C GLY A 179 -6.29 6.03 -2.69
N VAL A 180 -5.62 5.00 -2.14
CA VAL A 180 -4.53 5.14 -1.15
C VAL A 180 -3.47 6.16 -1.59
N ILE A 181 -2.92 6.03 -2.80
CA ILE A 181 -1.88 6.93 -3.31
C ILE A 181 -2.38 8.38 -3.38
N GLY A 182 -3.58 8.58 -3.93
CA GLY A 182 -4.13 9.91 -4.11
C GLY A 182 -4.40 10.64 -2.81
N VAL A 183 -4.98 9.97 -1.81
CA VAL A 183 -5.26 10.60 -0.51
C VAL A 183 -4.00 10.85 0.31
N GLU A 184 -2.97 10.01 0.18
CA GLU A 184 -1.67 10.22 0.82
C GLU A 184 -0.97 11.47 0.26
N PHE A 185 -0.85 11.61 -1.06
CA PHE A 185 -0.28 12.82 -1.67
C PHE A 185 -1.12 14.07 -1.40
N ALA A 186 -2.45 13.95 -1.44
CA ALA A 186 -3.33 15.06 -1.06
C ALA A 186 -3.07 15.53 0.36
N SER A 187 -2.82 14.60 1.28
CA SER A 187 -2.49 14.89 2.68
C SER A 187 -1.14 15.61 2.80
N VAL A 188 -0.08 15.11 2.10
CA VAL A 188 1.25 15.73 2.09
C VAL A 188 1.18 17.16 1.56
N TRP A 189 0.65 17.37 0.36
CA TRP A 189 0.63 18.69 -0.28
C TRP A 189 -0.24 19.68 0.48
N ARG A 190 -1.37 19.21 1.05
CA ARG A 190 -2.17 20.07 1.93
C ARG A 190 -1.41 20.52 3.17
N SER A 191 -0.67 19.63 3.81
CA SER A 191 0.19 19.98 4.94
C SER A 191 1.30 20.95 4.54
N TYR A 192 1.82 20.85 3.32
CA TYR A 192 2.83 21.77 2.81
C TYR A 192 2.25 23.14 2.40
N GLY A 193 0.93 23.28 2.25
CA GLY A 193 0.25 24.54 1.98
C GLY A 193 -0.49 24.64 0.65
N ALA A 194 -0.41 23.61 -0.20
CA ALA A 194 -1.11 23.58 -1.48
C ALA A 194 -2.63 23.60 -1.35
N ASP A 195 -3.31 24.16 -2.34
CA ASP A 195 -4.77 23.96 -2.52
C ASP A 195 -5.03 22.66 -3.28
N VAL A 196 -5.72 21.71 -2.65
CA VAL A 196 -5.85 20.35 -3.17
C VAL A 196 -7.30 20.00 -3.46
N THR A 197 -7.55 19.46 -4.67
CA THR A 197 -8.84 18.90 -5.06
C THR A 197 -8.67 17.47 -5.57
N ILE A 198 -9.32 16.50 -4.94
CA ILE A 198 -9.34 15.10 -5.37
C ILE A 198 -10.52 14.87 -6.30
N VAL A 199 -10.32 14.15 -7.40
CA VAL A 199 -11.38 13.70 -8.31
C VAL A 199 -11.44 12.17 -8.24
N GLU A 200 -12.60 11.63 -7.84
CA GLU A 200 -12.84 10.20 -7.72
C GLU A 200 -14.11 9.81 -8.48
N ALA A 201 -13.99 8.82 -9.35
CA ALA A 201 -15.11 8.30 -10.13
C ALA A 201 -16.11 7.49 -9.30
N LEU A 202 -15.66 6.91 -8.19
CA LEU A 202 -16.50 6.16 -7.25
C LEU A 202 -17.12 7.08 -6.19
N PRO A 203 -18.15 6.61 -5.47
CA PRO A 203 -18.93 7.48 -4.57
C PRO A 203 -18.17 7.88 -3.28
N HIS A 204 -17.03 7.27 -2.98
CA HIS A 204 -16.28 7.52 -1.74
C HIS A 204 -14.77 7.59 -1.99
N LEU A 205 -14.04 8.32 -1.12
CA LEU A 205 -12.59 8.19 -0.99
C LEU A 205 -12.25 6.82 -0.39
N VAL A 206 -11.08 6.28 -0.71
CA VAL A 206 -10.62 4.94 -0.31
C VAL A 206 -11.71 3.88 -0.46
N PRO A 207 -12.27 3.70 -1.67
CA PRO A 207 -13.52 2.98 -1.91
C PRO A 207 -13.46 1.47 -1.60
N ALA A 208 -12.28 0.92 -1.37
CA ALA A 208 -12.06 -0.47 -0.95
C ALA A 208 -12.22 -0.66 0.57
N GLU A 209 -12.28 0.42 1.34
CA GLU A 209 -12.41 0.39 2.78
C GLU A 209 -13.90 0.33 3.22
N GLU A 210 -14.12 0.11 4.51
CA GLU A 210 -15.45 0.18 5.12
C GLU A 210 -16.06 1.58 4.88
N GLU A 211 -17.31 1.66 4.44
CA GLU A 211 -17.96 2.92 4.04
C GLU A 211 -17.98 3.96 5.17
N SER A 212 -18.13 3.53 6.42
CA SER A 212 -18.06 4.43 7.58
C SER A 212 -16.67 5.04 7.74
N SER A 213 -15.60 4.32 7.42
CA SER A 213 -14.23 4.81 7.42
C SER A 213 -14.03 5.86 6.32
N SER A 214 -14.51 5.61 5.10
CA SER A 214 -14.48 6.57 4.00
C SER A 214 -15.18 7.88 4.37
N LYS A 215 -16.37 7.81 4.94
CA LYS A 215 -17.13 8.99 5.40
C LYS A 215 -16.42 9.80 6.49
N LEU A 216 -15.70 9.12 7.40
CA LEU A 216 -14.90 9.80 8.42
C LEU A 216 -13.71 10.50 7.80
N LEU A 217 -12.99 9.86 6.88
CA LEU A 217 -11.88 10.46 6.15
C LEU A 217 -12.34 11.68 5.35
N GLU A 218 -13.45 11.59 4.62
CA GLU A 218 -14.05 12.69 3.86
C GLU A 218 -14.37 13.88 4.74
N ARG A 219 -14.95 13.64 5.94
CA ARG A 219 -15.22 14.70 6.93
C ARG A 219 -13.93 15.35 7.40
N ALA A 220 -12.90 14.57 7.70
CA ALA A 220 -11.60 15.07 8.15
C ALA A 220 -10.92 15.88 7.04
N PHE A 221 -10.94 15.41 5.80
CA PHE A 221 -10.38 16.11 4.65
C PHE A 221 -11.06 17.47 4.40
N ARG A 222 -12.40 17.53 4.50
CA ARG A 222 -13.12 18.82 4.45
C ARG A 222 -12.65 19.79 5.52
N LYS A 223 -12.49 19.32 6.77
CA LYS A 223 -11.98 20.15 7.88
C LYS A 223 -10.55 20.66 7.60
N ARG A 224 -9.72 19.83 6.96
CA ARG A 224 -8.37 20.20 6.49
C ARG A 224 -8.39 21.05 5.20
N LYS A 225 -9.55 21.37 4.64
CA LYS A 225 -9.72 22.12 3.40
C LYS A 225 -9.22 21.39 2.14
N ILE A 226 -9.14 20.07 2.18
CA ILE A 226 -8.97 19.24 0.98
C ILE A 226 -10.35 19.11 0.33
N LYS A 227 -10.47 19.59 -0.90
CA LYS A 227 -11.68 19.50 -1.71
C LYS A 227 -11.75 18.15 -2.42
N TYR A 228 -12.94 17.67 -2.76
CA TYR A 228 -13.10 16.47 -3.55
C TYR A 228 -14.39 16.48 -4.36
N GLU A 229 -14.34 15.84 -5.55
CA GLU A 229 -15.45 15.57 -6.45
C GLU A 229 -15.60 14.05 -6.52
N LEU A 230 -16.68 13.53 -5.91
CA LEU A 230 -16.96 12.09 -5.84
C LEU A 230 -18.04 11.69 -6.84
N GLY A 231 -18.00 10.45 -7.31
CA GLY A 231 -18.95 9.94 -8.30
C GLY A 231 -18.86 10.66 -9.64
N THR A 232 -17.74 11.31 -9.92
CA THR A 232 -17.57 12.17 -11.09
C THR A 232 -16.35 11.70 -11.90
N PRO A 233 -16.56 10.97 -13.01
CA PRO A 233 -15.48 10.52 -13.86
C PRO A 233 -14.70 11.68 -14.51
N PHE A 234 -13.40 11.47 -14.66
CA PHE A 234 -12.52 12.31 -15.45
C PHE A 234 -12.87 12.19 -16.95
N GLU A 235 -12.79 13.29 -17.69
CA GLU A 235 -13.03 13.32 -19.14
C GLU A 235 -11.73 13.66 -19.91
N SER A 236 -11.08 14.78 -19.58
CA SER A 236 -9.87 15.22 -20.27
C SER A 236 -9.03 16.18 -19.45
N VAL A 237 -7.80 16.39 -19.88
CA VAL A 237 -6.90 17.43 -19.37
C VAL A 237 -6.29 18.20 -20.53
N LYS A 238 -6.14 19.51 -20.33
CA LYS A 238 -5.35 20.40 -21.21
C LYS A 238 -4.26 21.06 -20.39
N THR A 239 -3.04 20.99 -20.87
CA THR A 239 -1.92 21.76 -20.33
C THR A 239 -1.98 23.20 -20.85
N THR A 240 -1.67 24.16 -19.99
CA THR A 240 -1.58 25.60 -20.30
C THR A 240 -0.18 26.11 -19.89
N ASP A 241 0.11 27.36 -20.17
CA ASP A 241 1.39 27.95 -19.74
C ASP A 241 1.53 27.96 -18.20
N SER A 242 0.41 28.13 -17.48
CA SER A 242 0.38 28.28 -16.02
C SER A 242 -0.01 26.98 -15.27
N GLY A 243 -0.33 25.88 -15.95
CA GLY A 243 -0.75 24.66 -15.28
C GLY A 243 -1.63 23.76 -16.15
N VAL A 244 -2.70 23.24 -15.58
CA VAL A 244 -3.64 22.32 -16.22
C VAL A 244 -5.08 22.76 -16.05
N THR A 245 -5.93 22.48 -17.04
CA THR A 245 -7.39 22.53 -16.95
C THR A 245 -7.92 21.11 -17.07
N VAL A 246 -8.47 20.58 -15.99
CA VAL A 246 -9.06 19.24 -15.92
C VAL A 246 -10.57 19.35 -16.16
N THR A 247 -11.09 18.62 -17.13
CA THR A 247 -12.52 18.55 -17.43
C THR A 247 -13.09 17.24 -16.87
N LEU A 248 -14.20 17.35 -16.17
CA LEU A 248 -14.95 16.23 -15.60
C LEU A 248 -16.20 15.94 -16.42
N GLN A 249 -16.69 14.73 -16.34
CA GLN A 249 -17.95 14.35 -16.98
C GLN A 249 -19.06 15.31 -16.54
N GLY A 250 -19.81 15.85 -17.52
CA GLY A 250 -20.83 16.88 -17.29
C GLY A 250 -20.32 18.32 -17.49
N GLY A 251 -19.07 18.50 -17.92
CA GLY A 251 -18.51 19.78 -18.38
C GLY A 251 -17.97 20.68 -17.27
N LYS A 252 -17.92 20.22 -16.02
CA LYS A 252 -17.26 20.95 -14.93
C LYS A 252 -15.74 20.95 -15.17
N THR A 253 -15.11 22.10 -14.99
CA THR A 253 -13.65 22.26 -15.11
C THR A 253 -13.01 22.61 -13.78
N LEU A 254 -11.79 22.13 -13.59
CA LEU A 254 -10.92 22.45 -12.46
C LEU A 254 -9.57 22.94 -13.01
N GLU A 255 -9.08 24.04 -12.46
CA GLU A 255 -7.77 24.58 -12.81
C GLU A 255 -6.79 24.33 -11.66
N ALA A 256 -5.56 23.94 -11.98
CA ALA A 256 -4.49 23.75 -11.03
C ALA A 256 -3.12 23.91 -11.70
N GLU A 257 -2.08 24.10 -10.88
CA GLU A 257 -0.70 24.07 -11.34
C GLU A 257 -0.30 22.69 -11.83
N VAL A 258 -0.74 21.62 -11.11
CA VAL A 258 -0.33 20.23 -11.32
C VAL A 258 -1.53 19.29 -11.31
N LEU A 259 -1.50 18.29 -12.19
CA LEU A 259 -2.35 17.10 -12.14
C LEU A 259 -1.53 15.88 -11.70
N LEU A 260 -1.88 15.28 -10.57
CA LEU A 260 -1.39 13.96 -10.17
C LEU A 260 -2.35 12.86 -10.69
N VAL A 261 -1.85 11.93 -11.46
CA VAL A 261 -2.59 10.75 -11.93
C VAL A 261 -2.31 9.58 -10.96
N ALA A 262 -3.29 9.26 -10.10
CA ALA A 262 -3.19 8.27 -9.02
C ALA A 262 -4.35 7.27 -9.04
N ILE A 263 -4.72 6.79 -10.23
CA ILE A 263 -5.88 5.91 -10.50
C ILE A 263 -5.60 4.42 -10.32
N GLY A 264 -4.52 4.09 -9.65
CA GLY A 264 -4.07 2.72 -9.40
C GLY A 264 -2.90 2.28 -10.26
N ARG A 265 -2.53 1.01 -10.13
CA ARG A 265 -1.37 0.40 -10.78
C ARG A 265 -1.79 -0.77 -11.66
N GLY A 266 -1.01 -1.07 -12.67
CA GLY A 266 -1.18 -2.21 -13.57
C GLY A 266 0.07 -3.11 -13.55
N PRO A 267 -0.08 -4.42 -13.81
CA PRO A 267 1.04 -5.36 -13.79
C PRO A 267 2.07 -5.05 -14.88
N VAL A 268 3.33 -5.42 -14.64
CA VAL A 268 4.42 -5.37 -15.64
C VAL A 268 4.64 -6.77 -16.18
N SER A 269 3.95 -7.10 -17.27
CA SER A 269 4.01 -8.41 -17.92
C SER A 269 4.28 -8.33 -19.43
N GLU A 270 4.03 -7.15 -20.03
CA GLU A 270 4.14 -6.94 -21.46
C GLU A 270 5.60 -7.04 -21.96
N GLY A 271 5.83 -7.78 -23.03
CA GLY A 271 7.14 -7.92 -23.68
C GLY A 271 8.14 -8.82 -22.95
N LEU A 272 7.73 -9.42 -21.81
CA LEU A 272 8.62 -10.23 -20.97
C LEU A 272 8.61 -11.72 -21.30
N GLY A 273 7.94 -12.13 -22.37
CA GLY A 273 7.97 -13.52 -22.85
C GLY A 273 6.95 -14.44 -22.19
N TYR A 274 6.05 -13.92 -21.34
CA TYR A 274 5.15 -14.75 -20.55
C TYR A 274 4.14 -15.51 -21.40
N GLU A 275 3.43 -14.82 -22.30
CA GLU A 275 2.44 -15.43 -23.19
C GLU A 275 3.11 -16.38 -24.18
N GLU A 276 4.31 -16.04 -24.68
CA GLU A 276 5.08 -16.89 -25.62
C GLU A 276 5.51 -18.20 -24.97
N GLN A 277 5.68 -18.24 -23.65
CA GLN A 277 5.97 -19.46 -22.89
C GLN A 277 4.70 -20.20 -22.44
N GLY A 278 3.51 -19.68 -22.76
CA GLY A 278 2.22 -20.31 -22.51
C GLY A 278 1.57 -19.93 -21.18
N LEU A 279 2.04 -18.88 -20.51
CA LEU A 279 1.39 -18.37 -19.30
C LEU A 279 0.06 -17.70 -19.64
N THR A 280 -0.93 -17.91 -18.78
CA THR A 280 -2.25 -17.26 -18.91
C THR A 280 -2.24 -15.90 -18.24
N LEU A 281 -2.63 -14.86 -18.98
CA LEU A 281 -2.79 -13.50 -18.47
C LEU A 281 -4.27 -13.08 -18.55
N ASP A 282 -4.76 -12.43 -17.48
CA ASP A 282 -6.04 -11.70 -17.49
C ASP A 282 -5.78 -10.23 -17.20
N ARG A 283 -6.11 -9.36 -18.15
CA ARG A 283 -5.85 -7.90 -18.05
C ARG A 283 -4.39 -7.57 -17.68
N GLY A 284 -3.45 -8.39 -18.15
CA GLY A 284 -2.03 -8.29 -17.89
C GLY A 284 -1.55 -8.97 -16.61
N PHE A 285 -2.43 -9.39 -15.70
CA PHE A 285 -2.05 -10.15 -14.51
C PHE A 285 -1.79 -11.61 -14.85
N VAL A 286 -0.67 -12.14 -14.39
CA VAL A 286 -0.36 -13.57 -14.49
C VAL A 286 -1.32 -14.34 -13.58
N GLN A 287 -1.98 -15.36 -14.16
CA GLN A 287 -2.88 -16.22 -13.40
C GLN A 287 -2.09 -17.30 -12.69
N VAL A 288 -2.42 -17.56 -11.44
CA VAL A 288 -1.78 -18.56 -10.58
C VAL A 288 -2.83 -19.38 -9.83
N ASP A 289 -2.43 -20.55 -9.39
CA ASP A 289 -3.21 -21.37 -8.45
C ASP A 289 -2.98 -20.97 -6.97
N GLU A 290 -3.52 -21.73 -6.05
CA GLU A 290 -3.39 -21.52 -4.60
C GLU A 290 -1.95 -21.64 -4.05
N ASN A 291 -1.06 -22.26 -4.83
CA ASN A 291 0.37 -22.38 -4.54
C ASN A 291 1.20 -21.31 -5.24
N LEU A 292 0.54 -20.31 -5.84
CA LEU A 292 1.17 -19.25 -6.64
C LEU A 292 1.90 -19.78 -7.89
N HIS A 293 1.53 -20.98 -8.36
CA HIS A 293 2.07 -21.64 -9.53
C HIS A 293 1.26 -21.26 -10.78
N THR A 294 1.94 -21.02 -11.90
CA THR A 294 1.32 -20.53 -13.15
C THR A 294 0.65 -21.62 -14.01
N GLY A 295 0.78 -22.88 -13.63
CA GLY A 295 0.34 -24.02 -14.44
C GLY A 295 1.31 -24.38 -15.58
N VAL A 296 2.46 -23.73 -15.71
CA VAL A 296 3.44 -23.95 -16.79
C VAL A 296 4.82 -24.24 -16.20
N GLY A 297 5.37 -25.43 -16.46
CA GLY A 297 6.68 -25.82 -15.92
C GLY A 297 6.73 -25.66 -14.41
N ASP A 298 7.89 -25.31 -13.87
CA ASP A 298 8.06 -24.93 -12.44
C ASP A 298 8.18 -23.41 -12.34
N ILE A 299 7.16 -22.68 -12.87
CA ILE A 299 7.10 -21.22 -12.91
C ILE A 299 6.04 -20.74 -11.91
N TYR A 300 6.45 -19.84 -11.03
CA TYR A 300 5.64 -19.18 -10.00
C TYR A 300 5.56 -17.67 -10.28
N ALA A 301 4.55 -16.99 -9.75
CA ALA A 301 4.46 -15.54 -9.82
C ALA A 301 3.94 -14.95 -8.50
N VAL A 302 4.44 -13.76 -8.12
CA VAL A 302 4.13 -13.10 -6.84
C VAL A 302 4.05 -11.58 -6.98
N GLY A 303 3.46 -10.96 -5.97
CA GLY A 303 3.35 -9.51 -5.81
C GLY A 303 2.39 -8.88 -6.81
N ASP A 304 2.63 -7.61 -7.13
CA ASP A 304 1.73 -6.81 -7.98
C ASP A 304 1.54 -7.35 -9.41
N LEU A 305 2.30 -8.39 -9.79
CA LEU A 305 2.17 -9.08 -11.06
C LEU A 305 0.94 -10.00 -11.13
N ILE A 306 0.45 -10.47 -10.00
CA ILE A 306 -0.71 -11.36 -9.88
C ILE A 306 -1.93 -10.63 -9.33
N PRO A 307 -3.17 -11.14 -9.52
CA PRO A 307 -4.41 -10.43 -9.13
C PRO A 307 -4.72 -10.55 -7.63
N THR A 308 -3.73 -10.26 -6.77
CA THR A 308 -3.86 -10.20 -5.32
C THR A 308 -3.79 -8.76 -4.81
N LEU A 309 -3.66 -8.54 -3.51
CA LEU A 309 -3.53 -7.21 -2.93
C LEU A 309 -2.18 -6.61 -3.30
N GLN A 310 -2.18 -5.45 -3.98
CA GLN A 310 -0.96 -4.73 -4.37
C GLN A 310 -0.32 -4.03 -3.15
N LEU A 311 0.19 -4.82 -2.20
CA LEU A 311 0.81 -4.38 -0.95
C LEU A 311 2.19 -5.03 -0.79
N ALA A 312 3.17 -4.26 -0.34
CA ALA A 312 4.54 -4.74 -0.20
C ALA A 312 4.65 -5.95 0.74
N HIS A 313 3.93 -5.95 1.86
CA HIS A 313 3.92 -7.04 2.84
C HIS A 313 3.21 -8.29 2.31
N VAL A 314 2.27 -8.16 1.40
CA VAL A 314 1.70 -9.30 0.66
C VAL A 314 2.77 -9.90 -0.24
N GLY A 315 3.46 -9.08 -1.02
CA GLY A 315 4.58 -9.55 -1.83
C GLY A 315 5.66 -10.27 -1.01
N PHE A 316 6.01 -9.76 0.21
CA PHE A 316 6.94 -10.46 1.10
C PHE A 316 6.42 -11.84 1.49
N ALA A 317 5.16 -11.94 1.92
CA ALA A 317 4.56 -13.20 2.33
C ALA A 317 4.47 -14.19 1.17
N GLU A 318 4.05 -13.75 -0.01
CA GLU A 318 4.00 -14.57 -1.22
C GLU A 318 5.38 -15.07 -1.64
N GLY A 319 6.40 -14.21 -1.59
CA GLY A 319 7.77 -14.59 -1.91
C GLY A 319 8.33 -15.64 -0.95
N ILE A 320 8.11 -15.47 0.35
CA ILE A 320 8.48 -16.44 1.39
C ILE A 320 7.73 -17.76 1.16
N PHE A 321 6.42 -17.68 0.93
CA PHE A 321 5.57 -18.85 0.66
C PHE A 321 6.10 -19.69 -0.50
N VAL A 322 6.43 -19.06 -1.65
CA VAL A 322 6.95 -19.78 -2.82
C VAL A 322 8.29 -20.42 -2.50
N ALA A 323 9.21 -19.72 -1.82
CA ALA A 323 10.50 -20.28 -1.44
C ALA A 323 10.35 -21.51 -0.52
N GLU A 324 9.46 -21.46 0.47
CA GLU A 324 9.16 -22.58 1.38
C GLU A 324 8.45 -23.72 0.67
N HIS A 325 7.50 -23.41 -0.25
CA HIS A 325 6.80 -24.41 -1.06
C HIS A 325 7.77 -25.20 -1.94
N ILE A 326 8.67 -24.51 -2.66
CA ILE A 326 9.70 -25.14 -3.50
C ILE A 326 10.64 -26.03 -2.66
N ALA A 327 10.96 -25.60 -1.43
CA ALA A 327 11.78 -26.38 -0.49
C ALA A 327 11.02 -27.57 0.14
N GLY A 328 9.74 -27.78 -0.18
CA GLY A 328 8.93 -28.88 0.34
C GLY A 328 8.45 -28.72 1.78
N GLN A 329 8.41 -27.48 2.32
CA GLN A 329 7.99 -27.19 3.69
C GLN A 329 6.46 -27.11 3.87
N ASN A 330 5.68 -27.12 2.78
CA ASN A 330 4.21 -27.05 2.79
C ASN A 330 3.66 -25.89 3.66
N PRO A 331 4.00 -24.62 3.37
CA PRO A 331 3.49 -23.49 4.13
C PRO A 331 1.96 -23.40 4.02
N PRO A 332 1.27 -22.85 5.04
CA PRO A 332 -0.17 -22.64 4.95
C PRO A 332 -0.51 -21.62 3.85
N ALA A 333 -1.64 -21.81 3.19
CA ALA A 333 -2.15 -20.87 2.20
C ALA A 333 -2.33 -19.46 2.81
N ILE A 334 -2.10 -18.43 2.02
CA ILE A 334 -2.23 -17.03 2.45
C ILE A 334 -3.72 -16.67 2.51
N ASP A 335 -4.19 -16.27 3.70
CA ASP A 335 -5.50 -15.64 3.85
C ASP A 335 -5.42 -14.14 3.53
N TYR A 336 -5.84 -13.75 2.35
CA TYR A 336 -5.81 -12.36 1.91
C TYR A 336 -6.82 -11.46 2.63
N ASP A 337 -7.89 -11.99 3.20
CA ASP A 337 -8.81 -11.22 4.04
C ASP A 337 -8.14 -10.86 5.38
N GLY A 338 -7.27 -11.72 5.90
CA GLY A 338 -6.50 -11.52 7.13
C GLY A 338 -5.30 -10.58 7.00
N VAL A 339 -5.07 -9.99 5.82
CA VAL A 339 -3.98 -9.04 5.58
C VAL A 339 -4.38 -7.64 6.04
N PRO A 340 -3.59 -6.97 6.91
CA PRO A 340 -3.86 -5.60 7.31
C PRO A 340 -3.58 -4.63 6.16
N ARG A 341 -4.43 -3.61 6.01
CA ARG A 341 -4.31 -2.53 5.04
C ARG A 341 -4.21 -1.22 5.78
N VAL A 342 -3.32 -0.34 5.36
CA VAL A 342 -3.12 0.98 5.96
C VAL A 342 -2.97 2.04 4.88
N THR A 343 -3.70 3.13 5.03
CA THR A 343 -3.56 4.38 4.29
C THR A 343 -3.02 5.42 5.25
N TYR A 344 -1.82 5.92 5.00
CA TYR A 344 -1.06 6.76 5.92
C TYR A 344 -1.33 8.27 5.79
N CYS A 345 -2.46 8.64 5.19
CA CYS A 345 -2.91 10.04 5.18
C CYS A 345 -3.27 10.53 6.61
N GLU A 346 -3.54 11.82 6.79
CA GLU A 346 -4.00 12.34 8.07
C GLU A 346 -5.50 12.70 7.98
N PRO A 347 -6.37 12.04 8.77
CA PRO A 347 -6.10 10.90 9.67
C PRO A 347 -5.81 9.62 8.89
N GLU A 348 -5.08 8.68 9.51
CA GLU A 348 -4.84 7.35 8.95
C GLU A 348 -6.13 6.54 8.85
N VAL A 349 -6.18 5.62 7.88
CA VAL A 349 -7.22 4.60 7.75
C VAL A 349 -6.55 3.23 7.78
N ALA A 350 -7.02 2.35 8.66
CA ALA A 350 -6.47 1.00 8.79
C ALA A 350 -7.59 -0.04 8.89
N SER A 351 -7.38 -1.20 8.31
CA SER A 351 -8.37 -2.27 8.33
C SER A 351 -7.74 -3.66 8.20
N VAL A 352 -8.46 -4.65 8.69
CA VAL A 352 -8.21 -6.08 8.47
C VAL A 352 -9.55 -6.83 8.48
N GLY A 353 -9.66 -7.87 7.69
CA GLY A 353 -10.88 -8.65 7.60
C GLY A 353 -11.93 -8.06 6.65
N LEU A 354 -13.16 -8.46 6.84
CA LEU A 354 -14.29 -8.17 5.97
C LEU A 354 -14.93 -6.82 6.33
N THR A 355 -15.38 -6.08 5.33
CA THR A 355 -16.33 -4.97 5.54
C THR A 355 -17.71 -5.53 5.89
N SER A 356 -18.57 -4.72 6.52
CA SER A 356 -19.96 -5.09 6.81
C SER A 356 -20.71 -5.58 5.57
N LYS A 357 -20.47 -4.92 4.44
CA LYS A 357 -21.09 -5.29 3.18
C LYS A 357 -20.65 -6.68 2.73
N VAL A 358 -19.34 -6.93 2.67
CA VAL A 358 -18.78 -8.20 2.21
C VAL A 358 -19.15 -9.35 3.15
N ALA A 359 -19.13 -9.11 4.46
CA ALA A 359 -19.56 -10.13 5.44
C ALA A 359 -21.02 -10.55 5.21
N LYS A 360 -21.94 -9.60 5.02
CA LYS A 360 -23.35 -9.88 4.71
C LYS A 360 -23.54 -10.57 3.35
N GLU A 361 -22.80 -10.15 2.33
CA GLU A 361 -22.82 -10.80 1.00
C GLU A 361 -22.32 -12.26 1.05
N ARG A 362 -21.40 -12.58 1.96
CA ARG A 362 -20.92 -13.96 2.22
C ARG A 362 -21.86 -14.76 3.12
N GLY A 363 -22.97 -14.18 3.59
CA GLY A 363 -24.02 -14.87 4.36
C GLY A 363 -23.82 -14.89 5.87
N HIS A 364 -22.89 -14.08 6.41
CA HIS A 364 -22.70 -13.96 7.86
C HIS A 364 -23.84 -13.17 8.51
N ASP A 365 -24.30 -13.62 9.70
CA ASP A 365 -25.21 -12.83 10.57
C ASP A 365 -24.39 -11.86 11.40
N VAL A 366 -24.33 -10.61 10.95
CA VAL A 366 -23.35 -9.61 11.39
C VAL A 366 -23.90 -8.77 12.54
N VAL A 367 -23.10 -8.63 13.60
CA VAL A 367 -23.22 -7.59 14.63
C VAL A 367 -22.05 -6.63 14.53
N GLU A 368 -22.29 -5.34 14.78
CA GLU A 368 -21.33 -4.28 14.55
C GLU A 368 -21.27 -3.35 15.75
N MET A 369 -20.05 -2.89 16.11
CA MET A 369 -19.84 -1.83 17.08
C MET A 369 -18.91 -0.77 16.48
N ASN A 370 -19.32 0.48 16.60
CA ASN A 370 -18.53 1.63 16.18
C ASN A 370 -18.22 2.51 17.40
N TYR A 371 -16.99 2.36 17.93
CA TYR A 371 -16.51 3.18 19.06
C TYR A 371 -15.92 4.48 18.54
N ASN A 372 -16.47 5.61 19.02
CA ASN A 372 -15.98 6.94 18.66
C ASN A 372 -14.78 7.33 19.53
N LEU A 373 -13.64 7.68 18.91
CA LEU A 373 -12.43 8.11 19.62
C LEU A 373 -12.58 9.40 20.44
N ALA A 374 -13.67 10.16 20.27
CA ALA A 374 -13.99 11.28 21.14
C ALA A 374 -14.21 10.86 22.61
N GLY A 375 -14.57 9.60 22.87
CA GLY A 375 -14.65 9.02 24.22
C GLY A 375 -13.32 8.49 24.75
N ASN A 376 -12.24 8.46 23.94
CA ASN A 376 -10.95 7.90 24.35
C ASN A 376 -10.02 8.96 24.90
N GLY A 377 -9.54 8.77 26.13
CA GLY A 377 -8.69 9.74 26.84
C GLY A 377 -7.40 10.10 26.10
N LYS A 378 -6.71 9.14 25.48
CA LYS A 378 -5.50 9.39 24.70
C LYS A 378 -5.78 10.20 23.44
N SER A 379 -6.89 9.93 22.77
CA SER A 379 -7.32 10.69 21.59
C SER A 379 -7.65 12.15 21.95
N GLN A 380 -8.23 12.40 23.13
CA GLN A 380 -8.45 13.75 23.65
C GLN A 380 -7.12 14.47 23.94
N ILE A 381 -6.14 13.80 24.54
CA ILE A 381 -4.80 14.35 24.77
C ILE A 381 -4.12 14.73 23.44
N LEU A 382 -4.27 13.88 22.41
CA LEU A 382 -3.69 14.11 21.09
C LEU A 382 -4.51 15.08 20.22
N GLN A 383 -5.68 15.55 20.69
CA GLN A 383 -6.63 16.37 19.92
C GLN A 383 -7.04 15.73 18.59
N THR A 384 -7.06 14.39 18.53
CA THR A 384 -7.43 13.62 17.34
C THR A 384 -8.86 13.11 17.42
N GLN A 385 -9.45 12.84 16.27
CA GLN A 385 -10.80 12.28 16.11
C GLN A 385 -10.73 11.04 15.23
N GLY A 386 -11.77 10.20 15.32
CA GLY A 386 -11.87 9.01 14.52
C GLY A 386 -12.80 7.98 15.15
N ALA A 387 -12.69 6.75 14.70
CA ALA A 387 -13.46 5.63 15.23
C ALA A 387 -12.74 4.30 15.05
N VAL A 388 -13.11 3.34 15.89
CA VAL A 388 -12.79 1.92 15.74
C VAL A 388 -14.12 1.18 15.51
N LYS A 389 -14.26 0.55 14.36
CA LYS A 389 -15.40 -0.30 14.03
C LYS A 389 -14.98 -1.77 14.08
N VAL A 390 -15.67 -2.56 14.87
CA VAL A 390 -15.53 -4.01 14.94
C VAL A 390 -16.78 -4.66 14.36
N ILE A 391 -16.58 -5.61 13.47
CA ILE A 391 -17.60 -6.42 12.81
C ILE A 391 -17.40 -7.85 13.31
N ALA A 392 -18.43 -8.44 13.87
CA ALA A 392 -18.38 -9.82 14.35
C ALA A 392 -19.58 -10.62 13.82
N GLU A 393 -19.45 -11.90 13.77
CA GLU A 393 -20.58 -12.80 13.58
C GLU A 393 -21.39 -12.85 14.89
N LYS A 394 -22.71 -12.87 14.78
CA LYS A 394 -23.56 -12.97 15.95
C LYS A 394 -23.24 -14.26 16.70
N ASP A 395 -22.92 -14.15 17.99
CA ASP A 395 -22.48 -15.25 18.83
C ASP A 395 -21.20 -15.97 18.31
N GLY A 396 -20.43 -15.31 17.46
CA GLY A 396 -19.25 -15.87 16.79
C GLY A 396 -18.02 -14.97 16.83
N ARG A 397 -17.08 -15.26 15.94
CA ARG A 397 -15.77 -14.61 15.86
C ARG A 397 -15.84 -13.18 15.30
N VAL A 398 -14.75 -12.42 15.50
CA VAL A 398 -14.53 -11.16 14.80
C VAL A 398 -14.27 -11.42 13.32
N LEU A 399 -15.01 -10.73 12.47
CA LEU A 399 -14.94 -10.81 11.00
C LEU A 399 -14.16 -9.64 10.37
N GLY A 400 -14.03 -8.54 11.07
CA GLY A 400 -13.29 -7.37 10.57
C GLY A 400 -13.10 -6.29 11.62
N VAL A 401 -11.98 -5.56 11.48
CA VAL A 401 -11.64 -4.41 12.30
C VAL A 401 -11.26 -3.27 11.38
N HIS A 402 -11.90 -2.10 11.53
CA HIS A 402 -11.72 -0.93 10.69
C HIS A 402 -11.51 0.30 11.56
N MET A 403 -10.50 1.08 11.28
CA MET A 403 -10.10 2.21 12.11
C MET A 403 -9.84 3.46 11.27
N VAL A 404 -10.21 4.61 11.82
CA VAL A 404 -9.80 5.93 11.30
C VAL A 404 -9.32 6.75 12.47
N GLY A 405 -8.14 7.34 12.38
CA GLY A 405 -7.60 8.19 13.43
C GLY A 405 -6.08 8.32 13.35
N SER A 406 -5.50 9.02 14.31
CA SER A 406 -4.04 9.14 14.41
C SER A 406 -3.43 7.80 14.80
N ARG A 407 -2.39 7.37 14.08
CA ARG A 407 -1.59 6.16 14.38
C ARG A 407 -2.37 4.84 14.41
N VAL A 408 -3.52 4.78 13.76
CA VAL A 408 -4.28 3.52 13.65
C VAL A 408 -3.57 2.48 12.80
N GLY A 409 -2.62 2.89 11.96
CA GLY A 409 -1.73 2.01 11.21
C GLY A 409 -0.86 1.12 12.10
N GLU A 410 -0.48 1.61 13.30
CA GLU A 410 0.22 0.79 14.29
C GLU A 410 -0.76 -0.06 15.11
N LEU A 411 -1.95 0.46 15.40
CA LEU A 411 -2.96 -0.25 16.20
C LEU A 411 -3.56 -1.45 15.46
N ILE A 412 -3.60 -1.44 14.14
CA ILE A 412 -4.19 -2.53 13.35
C ILE A 412 -3.50 -3.88 13.55
N ALA A 413 -2.26 -3.88 14.04
CA ALA A 413 -1.54 -5.10 14.37
C ALA A 413 -2.27 -5.96 15.42
N GLU A 414 -2.93 -5.34 16.41
CA GLU A 414 -3.81 -6.04 17.36
C GLU A 414 -5.05 -6.59 16.64
N GLY A 415 -5.67 -5.78 15.78
CA GLY A 415 -6.80 -6.23 14.96
C GLY A 415 -6.44 -7.40 14.05
N GLN A 416 -5.22 -7.43 13.51
CA GLN A 416 -4.72 -8.56 12.73
C GLN A 416 -4.66 -9.86 13.55
N LEU A 417 -4.16 -9.80 14.79
CA LEU A 417 -4.13 -10.97 15.66
C LEU A 417 -5.56 -11.45 16.02
N ILE A 418 -6.45 -10.51 16.34
CA ILE A 418 -7.85 -10.78 16.64
C ILE A 418 -8.53 -11.52 15.50
N TYR A 419 -8.38 -11.03 14.26
CA TYR A 419 -8.96 -11.64 13.07
C TYR A 419 -8.35 -13.02 12.77
N ASN A 420 -7.03 -13.10 12.65
CA ASN A 420 -6.34 -14.31 12.19
C ASN A 420 -6.36 -15.44 13.23
N TRP A 421 -6.56 -15.14 14.51
CA TRP A 421 -6.74 -16.14 15.56
C TRP A 421 -8.22 -16.46 15.83
N GLU A 422 -9.12 -15.93 14.99
CA GLU A 422 -10.56 -16.17 15.08
C GLU A 422 -11.16 -15.86 16.46
N ALA A 423 -10.63 -14.81 17.11
CA ALA A 423 -11.01 -14.44 18.47
C ALA A 423 -12.49 -14.05 18.57
N LEU A 424 -13.11 -14.42 19.67
CA LEU A 424 -14.46 -14.00 20.01
C LEU A 424 -14.41 -12.59 20.65
N PRO A 425 -15.41 -11.72 20.44
CA PRO A 425 -15.48 -10.45 21.15
C PRO A 425 -15.37 -10.58 22.67
N SER A 426 -15.93 -11.65 23.25
CA SER A 426 -15.88 -11.91 24.69
C SER A 426 -14.49 -12.30 25.21
N GLU A 427 -13.60 -12.81 24.36
CA GLU A 427 -12.21 -13.12 24.71
C GLU A 427 -11.37 -11.84 24.71
N VAL A 428 -11.48 -11.01 23.66
CA VAL A 428 -10.80 -9.72 23.57
C VAL A 428 -11.23 -8.77 24.69
N ALA A 429 -12.52 -8.78 25.03
CA ALA A 429 -13.07 -8.00 26.15
C ALA A 429 -12.44 -8.30 27.54
N GLN A 430 -11.73 -9.42 27.67
CA GLN A 430 -11.02 -9.78 28.91
C GLN A 430 -9.58 -9.21 28.97
N LEU A 431 -9.05 -8.72 27.84
CA LEU A 431 -7.70 -8.17 27.78
C LEU A 431 -7.65 -6.81 28.47
N ILE A 432 -6.55 -6.58 29.20
CA ILE A 432 -6.34 -5.32 29.92
C ILE A 432 -5.47 -4.42 29.05
N HIS A 433 -6.08 -3.39 28.46
CA HIS A 433 -5.35 -2.37 27.71
C HIS A 433 -4.71 -1.33 28.63
N PRO A 434 -3.52 -0.80 28.28
CA PRO A 434 -2.88 0.23 29.10
C PRO A 434 -3.66 1.54 29.06
N HIS A 435 -3.77 2.23 30.21
CA HIS A 435 -4.44 3.53 30.32
C HIS A 435 -3.44 4.67 30.59
N PRO A 436 -3.50 5.84 29.88
CA PRO A 436 -4.34 6.12 28.72
C PRO A 436 -3.66 5.71 27.41
N SER A 437 -4.37 4.99 26.55
CA SER A 437 -3.89 4.59 25.22
C SER A 437 -5.01 4.64 24.18
N GLN A 438 -4.66 4.66 22.89
CA GLN A 438 -5.65 4.53 21.82
C GLN A 438 -6.13 3.09 21.66
N SER A 439 -5.31 2.08 22.05
CA SER A 439 -5.69 0.67 21.99
C SER A 439 -6.88 0.33 22.91
N GLU A 440 -7.16 1.13 23.96
CA GLU A 440 -8.39 0.98 24.76
C GLU A 440 -9.66 1.06 23.90
N ALA A 441 -9.62 1.74 22.76
CA ALA A 441 -10.76 1.81 21.84
C ALA A 441 -11.14 0.43 21.26
N LEU A 442 -10.17 -0.46 21.05
CA LEU A 442 -10.43 -1.86 20.68
C LEU A 442 -11.09 -2.61 21.83
N GLY A 443 -10.56 -2.48 23.05
CA GLY A 443 -11.13 -3.09 24.24
C GLY A 443 -12.58 -2.63 24.47
N GLU A 444 -12.87 -1.34 24.38
CA GLU A 444 -14.22 -0.78 24.54
C GLU A 444 -15.20 -1.30 23.49
N ALA A 445 -14.78 -1.36 22.22
CA ALA A 445 -15.63 -1.91 21.15
C ALA A 445 -15.95 -3.40 21.41
N HIS A 446 -15.00 -4.18 21.87
CA HIS A 446 -15.20 -5.61 22.19
C HIS A 446 -16.00 -5.81 23.49
N LEU A 447 -15.80 -4.97 24.52
CA LEU A 447 -16.65 -4.96 25.73
C LEU A 447 -18.12 -4.73 25.36
N ALA A 448 -18.39 -3.77 24.48
CA ALA A 448 -19.75 -3.49 24.06
C ALA A 448 -20.37 -4.67 23.27
N LEU A 449 -19.63 -5.27 22.33
CA LEU A 449 -20.08 -6.47 21.61
C LEU A 449 -20.30 -7.68 22.53
N ALA A 450 -19.54 -7.78 23.63
CA ALA A 450 -19.71 -8.81 24.65
C ALA A 450 -20.84 -8.51 25.65
N GLY A 451 -21.63 -7.45 25.43
CA GLY A 451 -22.74 -7.06 26.31
C GLY A 451 -22.32 -6.43 27.64
N LYS A 452 -21.10 -5.89 27.73
CA LYS A 452 -20.51 -5.29 28.93
C LYS A 452 -19.94 -3.90 28.65
N PRO A 453 -20.70 -2.96 27.99
CA PRO A 453 -20.18 -1.64 27.66
C PRO A 453 -19.75 -0.90 28.93
N LEU A 454 -18.58 -0.21 28.89
CA LEU A 454 -18.08 0.60 30.00
C LEU A 454 -18.23 2.11 29.70
N HIS A 455 -17.66 2.57 28.60
CA HIS A 455 -17.67 4.00 28.21
C HIS A 455 -18.41 4.23 26.87
N VAL A 456 -19.28 3.32 26.48
CA VAL A 456 -20.12 3.43 25.28
C VAL A 456 -21.55 3.71 25.72
N HIS A 457 -22.19 4.68 25.09
CA HIS A 457 -23.63 4.90 25.22
C HIS A 457 -24.38 4.07 24.18
N ASP A 458 -25.51 3.50 24.56
CA ASP A 458 -26.44 2.80 23.69
C ASP A 458 -27.02 3.73 22.60
#